data_c59b40197161cc281807ff4f06e32260
#
_entry.id   c59b40197161cc281807ff4f06e32260
#
_cell.length_a   1.000
_cell.length_b   1.000
_cell.length_c   1.000
_cell.angle_alpha   90.00
_cell.angle_beta   90.00
_cell.angle_gamma   90.00
#
_symmetry.space_group_name_H-M   'P 1'
#
loop_
_entity.id
_entity.type
_entity.pdbx_description
1 polymer ?
#
loop_
_entity_poly.entity_id
_entity_poly.type
_entity_poly.pdbx_seq_one_letter_code
_entity_poly.pdbx_strand_id
1 'polypeptide(L)'
;MQTYLKNGYIVSMDQQDTVFDGGGVLVEDDCITAVGNVDPRLVKPDAEVIDLQGKYVLPGFVNTHVHTSQQISRGVGDDVDFICWLHDRMWPFESNMTEEDSYVSTLMTSLELIRSGVTSFAEPGGQFV
;
A
#
# COMPACT_ATOMS: atom_id res chain seq x y z
N MET A 1 12.05 -18.95 -1.22
CA MET A 1 10.85 -19.38 -2.00
C MET A 1 10.79 -18.56 -3.27
N GLN A 2 10.36 -19.17 -4.40
CA GLN A 2 10.23 -18.39 -5.64
C GLN A 2 8.77 -18.38 -6.09
N THR A 3 8.27 -17.20 -6.49
CA THR A 3 6.93 -17.00 -7.03
C THR A 3 7.01 -16.37 -8.43
N TYR A 4 6.33 -16.96 -9.39
CA TYR A 4 6.25 -16.45 -10.75
C TYR A 4 4.82 -16.04 -11.09
N LEU A 5 4.61 -14.73 -11.23
CA LEU A 5 3.38 -14.15 -11.77
C LEU A 5 3.51 -14.13 -13.29
N LYS A 6 2.62 -14.80 -14.03
CA LYS A 6 2.68 -14.87 -15.51
C LYS A 6 1.40 -14.36 -16.16
N ASN A 7 1.48 -14.07 -17.44
CA ASN A 7 0.35 -13.67 -18.28
C ASN A 7 -0.40 -12.44 -17.75
N GLY A 8 0.36 -11.45 -17.25
CA GLY A 8 -0.18 -10.19 -16.76
C GLY A 8 0.04 -9.02 -17.70
N TYR A 9 -0.68 -7.94 -17.47
CA TYR A 9 -0.41 -6.63 -18.04
C TYR A 9 0.44 -5.86 -17.05
N ILE A 10 1.77 -5.88 -17.27
CA ILE A 10 2.72 -5.35 -16.29
C ILE A 10 3.04 -3.90 -16.63
N VAL A 11 2.69 -2.97 -15.75
CA VAL A 11 3.00 -1.55 -15.85
C VAL A 11 4.17 -1.27 -14.92
N SER A 12 5.38 -1.13 -15.46
CA SER A 12 6.60 -1.08 -14.64
C SER A 12 6.79 0.24 -13.89
N MET A 13 6.16 1.32 -14.38
CA MET A 13 6.33 2.69 -13.85
C MET A 13 7.81 3.13 -13.83
N ASP A 14 8.61 2.60 -14.75
CA ASP A 14 9.99 3.02 -14.94
C ASP A 14 10.08 4.36 -15.70
N GLN A 15 11.29 4.89 -15.88
CA GLN A 15 11.51 6.17 -16.57
C GLN A 15 11.07 6.17 -18.05
N GLN A 16 10.85 5.00 -18.63
CA GLN A 16 10.43 4.80 -20.02
C GLN A 16 8.94 4.48 -20.14
N ASP A 17 8.20 4.46 -19.02
CA ASP A 17 6.78 4.05 -18.96
C ASP A 17 6.54 2.68 -19.63
N THR A 18 7.46 1.74 -19.38
CA THR A 18 7.43 0.43 -20.03
C THR A 18 6.22 -0.38 -19.58
N VAL A 19 5.55 -0.97 -20.57
CA VAL A 19 4.41 -1.86 -20.36
C VAL A 19 4.66 -3.18 -21.09
N PHE A 20 4.38 -4.30 -20.41
CA PHE A 20 4.49 -5.64 -20.98
C PHE A 20 3.11 -6.31 -21.03
N ASP A 21 2.57 -6.48 -22.22
CA ASP A 21 1.35 -7.26 -22.44
C ASP A 21 1.70 -8.76 -22.48
N GLY A 22 1.02 -9.55 -21.66
CA GLY A 22 1.37 -10.95 -21.45
C GLY A 22 2.67 -11.17 -20.67
N GLY A 23 3.19 -10.14 -20.02
CA GLY A 23 4.40 -10.18 -19.23
C GLY A 23 4.24 -10.91 -17.90
N GLY A 24 5.34 -10.94 -17.15
CA GLY A 24 5.37 -11.55 -15.82
C GLY A 24 6.29 -10.84 -14.84
N VAL A 25 6.22 -11.28 -13.60
CA VAL A 25 7.10 -10.86 -12.50
C VAL A 25 7.62 -12.09 -11.79
N LEU A 26 8.94 -12.18 -11.65
CA LEU A 26 9.59 -13.22 -10.88
C LEU A 26 10.06 -12.65 -9.55
N VAL A 27 9.63 -13.27 -8.47
CA VAL A 27 9.98 -12.89 -7.11
C VAL A 27 10.75 -14.04 -6.47
N GLU A 28 11.86 -13.73 -5.84
CA GLU A 28 12.64 -14.70 -5.04
C GLU A 28 12.75 -14.15 -3.62
N ASP A 29 12.19 -14.88 -2.68
CA ASP A 29 12.00 -14.47 -1.29
C ASP A 29 11.23 -13.13 -1.21
N ASP A 30 11.88 -12.03 -0.88
CA ASP A 30 11.32 -10.69 -0.76
C ASP A 30 11.74 -9.73 -1.90
N CYS A 31 12.45 -10.26 -2.91
CA CYS A 31 13.03 -9.46 -3.99
C CYS A 31 12.41 -9.79 -5.34
N ILE A 32 12.08 -8.75 -6.12
CA ILE A 32 11.75 -8.89 -7.54
C ILE A 32 13.06 -9.11 -8.31
N THR A 33 13.19 -10.25 -8.99
CA THR A 33 14.40 -10.64 -9.72
C THR A 33 14.28 -10.49 -11.23
N ALA A 34 13.04 -10.48 -11.78
CA ALA A 34 12.79 -10.18 -13.18
C ALA A 34 11.39 -9.61 -13.37
N VAL A 35 11.25 -8.71 -14.36
CA VAL A 35 9.98 -8.09 -14.77
C VAL A 35 9.89 -8.09 -16.30
N GLY A 36 8.73 -8.31 -16.84
CA GLY A 36 8.45 -8.26 -18.28
C GLY A 36 8.49 -9.63 -18.95
N ASN A 37 9.28 -9.79 -19.97
CA ASN A 37 9.43 -11.07 -20.67
C ASN A 37 10.39 -11.99 -19.90
N VAL A 38 9.88 -12.61 -18.84
CA VAL A 38 10.68 -13.48 -17.96
C VAL A 38 11.17 -14.71 -18.72
N ASP A 39 12.50 -14.93 -18.72
CA ASP A 39 13.08 -16.14 -19.32
C ASP A 39 12.62 -17.38 -18.52
N PRO A 40 11.97 -18.38 -19.19
CA PRO A 40 11.52 -19.58 -18.50
C PRO A 40 12.62 -20.36 -17.77
N ARG A 41 13.88 -20.19 -18.18
CA ARG A 41 15.04 -20.84 -17.53
C ARG A 41 15.33 -20.31 -16.13
N LEU A 42 14.81 -19.10 -15.81
CA LEU A 42 14.94 -18.51 -14.48
C LEU A 42 13.91 -19.04 -13.49
N VAL A 43 12.83 -19.65 -13.99
CA VAL A 43 11.74 -20.19 -13.15
C VAL A 43 12.13 -21.57 -12.65
N LYS A 44 12.27 -21.70 -11.34
CA LYS A 44 12.60 -22.97 -10.69
C LYS A 44 11.47 -23.99 -10.82
N PRO A 45 11.78 -25.31 -10.87
CA PRO A 45 10.74 -26.34 -10.99
C PRO A 45 9.73 -26.35 -9.82
N ASP A 46 10.15 -25.87 -8.65
CA ASP A 46 9.36 -25.80 -7.41
C ASP A 46 8.78 -24.40 -7.16
N ALA A 47 8.87 -23.48 -8.13
CA ALA A 47 8.30 -22.15 -8.00
C ALA A 47 6.77 -22.19 -7.92
N GLU A 48 6.19 -21.38 -7.05
CA GLU A 48 4.77 -21.09 -7.08
C GLU A 48 4.44 -20.28 -8.34
N VAL A 49 3.57 -20.81 -9.20
CA VAL A 49 3.18 -20.14 -10.44
C VAL A 49 1.74 -19.64 -10.34
N ILE A 50 1.57 -18.32 -10.48
CA ILE A 50 0.26 -17.65 -10.46
C ILE A 50 -0.03 -17.13 -11.86
N ASP A 51 -1.08 -17.63 -12.51
CA ASP A 51 -1.56 -17.11 -13.78
C ASP A 51 -2.47 -15.90 -13.56
N LEU A 52 -2.03 -14.75 -14.01
CA LEU A 52 -2.74 -13.48 -13.83
C LEU A 52 -3.93 -13.30 -14.76
N GLN A 53 -4.00 -14.08 -15.85
CA GLN A 53 -5.11 -14.04 -16.82
C GLN A 53 -5.40 -12.62 -17.34
N GLY A 54 -4.35 -11.88 -17.66
CA GLY A 54 -4.45 -10.50 -18.18
C GLY A 54 -4.71 -9.42 -17.11
N LYS A 55 -4.65 -9.75 -15.82
CA LYS A 55 -4.76 -8.74 -14.76
C LYS A 55 -3.59 -7.76 -14.81
N TYR A 56 -3.85 -6.53 -14.39
CA TYR A 56 -2.82 -5.52 -14.25
C TYR A 56 -1.96 -5.76 -13.03
N VAL A 57 -0.65 -5.56 -13.21
CA VAL A 57 0.33 -5.53 -12.12
C VAL A 57 1.04 -4.19 -12.16
N LEU A 58 1.03 -3.50 -11.04
CA LEU A 58 1.70 -2.22 -10.82
C LEU A 58 2.60 -2.33 -9.59
N PRO A 59 3.62 -1.47 -9.47
CA PRO A 59 4.26 -1.23 -8.18
C PRO A 59 3.24 -0.83 -7.12
N GLY A 60 3.49 -1.19 -5.87
CA GLY A 60 2.66 -0.73 -4.76
C GLY A 60 2.58 0.79 -4.70
N PHE A 61 1.40 1.32 -4.41
CA PHE A 61 1.20 2.76 -4.32
C PHE A 61 1.92 3.35 -3.10
N VAL A 62 2.35 4.60 -3.24
CA VAL A 62 2.93 5.39 -2.16
C VAL A 62 1.94 6.47 -1.74
N ASN A 63 1.49 6.43 -0.49
CA ASN A 63 0.67 7.50 0.09
C ASN A 63 1.61 8.50 0.77
N THR A 64 1.68 9.71 0.25
CA THR A 64 2.64 10.73 0.73
C THR A 64 2.11 11.56 1.90
N HIS A 65 0.87 11.33 2.34
CA HIS A 65 0.29 12.04 3.49
C HIS A 65 -0.87 11.25 4.09
N VAL A 66 -0.68 10.73 5.30
CA VAL A 66 -1.72 10.05 6.08
C VAL A 66 -1.47 10.23 7.57
N HIS A 67 -2.53 10.50 8.33
CA HIS A 67 -2.50 10.49 9.79
C HIS A 67 -3.06 9.16 10.29
N THR A 68 -2.18 8.22 10.60
CA THR A 68 -2.58 6.84 10.90
C THR A 68 -3.36 6.71 12.20
N SER A 69 -3.03 7.55 13.18
CA SER A 69 -3.71 7.57 14.49
C SER A 69 -5.13 8.16 14.45
N GLN A 70 -5.50 8.86 13.38
CA GLN A 70 -6.80 9.52 13.27
C GLN A 70 -7.93 8.65 12.69
N GLN A 71 -7.67 7.42 12.31
CA GLN A 71 -8.65 6.56 11.65
C GLN A 71 -9.95 6.37 12.44
N ILE A 72 -9.86 6.27 13.76
CA ILE A 72 -11.02 6.11 14.63
C ILE A 72 -11.83 7.42 14.85
N SER A 73 -11.35 8.57 14.32
CA SER A 73 -12.07 9.85 14.37
C SER A 73 -13.03 10.06 13.20
N ARG A 74 -13.28 9.06 12.38
CA ARG A 74 -14.18 9.18 11.22
C ARG A 74 -15.55 9.73 11.62
N GLY A 75 -16.00 10.77 10.91
CA GLY A 75 -17.28 11.44 11.17
C GLY A 75 -17.27 12.44 12.33
N VAL A 76 -16.16 12.56 13.07
CA VAL A 76 -16.08 13.51 14.21
C VAL A 76 -16.08 14.96 13.75
N GLY A 77 -15.55 15.22 12.56
CA GLY A 77 -15.38 16.57 12.02
C GLY A 77 -16.15 16.86 10.74
N ASP A 78 -17.21 16.11 10.46
CA ASP A 78 -18.03 16.34 9.26
C ASP A 78 -18.80 17.67 9.35
N ASP A 79 -19.00 18.32 8.19
CA ASP A 79 -19.81 19.51 8.00
C ASP A 79 -19.39 20.76 8.81
N VAL A 80 -18.10 20.87 9.14
CA VAL A 80 -17.54 22.05 9.82
C VAL A 80 -16.40 22.67 8.98
N ASP A 81 -16.14 23.98 9.20
CA ASP A 81 -14.99 24.62 8.59
C ASP A 81 -13.66 24.09 9.16
N PHE A 82 -12.56 24.35 8.45
CA PHE A 82 -11.23 23.81 8.82
C PHE A 82 -10.79 24.23 10.25
N ILE A 83 -11.06 25.47 10.67
CA ILE A 83 -10.62 25.96 11.98
C ILE A 83 -11.41 25.27 13.09
N CYS A 84 -12.73 25.17 12.95
CA CYS A 84 -13.59 24.41 13.87
C CYS A 84 -13.20 22.92 13.87
N TRP A 85 -12.97 22.34 12.68
CA TRP A 85 -12.49 20.95 12.58
C TRP A 85 -11.22 20.73 13.39
N LEU A 86 -10.21 21.60 13.23
CA LEU A 86 -8.92 21.45 13.89
C LEU A 86 -9.00 21.69 15.41
N HIS A 87 -9.57 22.85 15.81
CA HIS A 87 -9.53 23.31 17.21
C HIS A 87 -10.60 22.65 18.09
N ASP A 88 -11.81 22.45 17.55
CA ASP A 88 -12.95 22.03 18.36
C ASP A 88 -13.24 20.53 18.23
N ARG A 89 -12.58 19.84 17.26
CA ARG A 89 -12.78 18.42 17.02
C ARG A 89 -11.48 17.63 17.13
N MET A 90 -10.50 17.89 16.26
CA MET A 90 -9.33 17.02 16.14
C MET A 90 -8.36 17.16 17.30
N TRP A 91 -7.98 18.36 17.70
CA TRP A 91 -7.08 18.51 18.85
C TRP A 91 -7.67 18.01 20.17
N PRO A 92 -8.94 18.28 20.52
CA PRO A 92 -9.56 17.65 21.68
C PRO A 92 -9.64 16.14 21.57
N PHE A 93 -9.93 15.60 20.37
CA PHE A 93 -9.95 14.17 20.12
C PHE A 93 -8.55 13.57 20.37
N GLU A 94 -7.52 14.07 19.71
CA GLU A 94 -6.15 13.57 19.84
C GLU A 94 -5.60 13.69 21.26
N SER A 95 -5.90 14.78 21.96
CA SER A 95 -5.42 14.98 23.35
C SER A 95 -6.04 14.02 24.37
N ASN A 96 -7.14 13.35 24.00
CA ASN A 96 -7.78 12.32 24.83
C ASN A 96 -7.47 10.89 24.40
N MET A 97 -6.71 10.71 23.29
CA MET A 97 -6.29 9.38 22.85
C MET A 97 -5.27 8.77 23.80
N THR A 98 -5.39 7.48 24.01
CA THR A 98 -4.38 6.66 24.66
C THR A 98 -3.40 6.08 23.62
N GLU A 99 -2.29 5.54 24.10
CA GLU A 99 -1.35 4.77 23.24
C GLU A 99 -2.04 3.58 22.58
N GLU A 100 -2.94 2.89 23.28
CA GLU A 100 -3.72 1.78 22.73
C GLU A 100 -4.67 2.24 21.62
N ASP A 101 -5.35 3.37 21.78
CA ASP A 101 -6.22 3.95 20.74
C ASP A 101 -5.42 4.26 19.47
N SER A 102 -4.24 4.89 19.63
CA SER A 102 -3.33 5.19 18.51
C SER A 102 -2.85 3.92 17.81
N TYR A 103 -2.46 2.90 18.57
CA TYR A 103 -2.02 1.62 18.04
C TYR A 103 -3.14 0.94 17.22
N VAL A 104 -4.33 0.82 17.77
CA VAL A 104 -5.48 0.19 17.08
C VAL A 104 -5.86 0.99 15.83
N SER A 105 -5.90 2.31 15.93
CA SER A 105 -6.16 3.21 14.80
C SER A 105 -5.14 3.01 13.67
N THR A 106 -3.86 2.95 14.02
CA THR A 106 -2.76 2.74 13.05
C THR A 106 -2.84 1.36 12.39
N LEU A 107 -3.16 0.30 13.13
CA LEU A 107 -3.41 -1.03 12.54
C LEU A 107 -4.57 -1.00 11.55
N MET A 108 -5.67 -0.34 11.90
CA MET A 108 -6.84 -0.21 11.04
C MET A 108 -6.50 0.57 9.75
N THR A 109 -5.79 1.68 9.87
CA THR A 109 -5.29 2.46 8.73
C THR A 109 -4.39 1.59 7.84
N SER A 110 -3.44 0.87 8.43
CA SER A 110 -2.50 0.00 7.69
C SER A 110 -3.24 -1.09 6.92
N LEU A 111 -4.26 -1.69 7.52
CA LEU A 111 -5.10 -2.69 6.84
C LEU A 111 -5.82 -2.11 5.62
N GLU A 112 -6.39 -0.91 5.74
CA GLU A 112 -7.06 -0.24 4.62
C GLU A 112 -6.06 0.17 3.52
N LEU A 113 -4.88 0.67 3.90
CA LEU A 113 -3.82 1.02 2.96
C LEU A 113 -3.39 -0.21 2.14
N ILE A 114 -3.10 -1.33 2.79
CA ILE A 114 -2.72 -2.59 2.11
C ILE A 114 -3.85 -3.06 1.19
N ARG A 115 -5.09 -3.05 1.65
CA ARG A 115 -6.25 -3.48 0.84
C ARG A 115 -6.53 -2.56 -0.35
N SER A 116 -6.05 -1.33 -0.33
CA SER A 116 -6.13 -0.39 -1.46
C SER A 116 -4.87 -0.37 -2.34
N GLY A 117 -3.90 -1.27 -2.07
CA GLY A 117 -2.68 -1.40 -2.87
C GLY A 117 -1.56 -0.44 -2.46
N VAL A 118 -1.71 0.26 -1.34
CA VAL A 118 -0.65 1.13 -0.79
C VAL A 118 0.34 0.28 0.00
N THR A 119 1.62 0.34 -0.37
CA THR A 119 2.71 -0.43 0.27
C THR A 119 3.71 0.43 1.03
N SER A 120 3.62 1.75 0.84
CA SER A 120 4.48 2.71 1.53
C SER A 120 3.70 3.98 1.84
N PHE A 121 3.95 4.61 2.97
CA PHE A 121 3.31 5.88 3.30
C PHE A 121 4.24 6.79 4.10
N ALA A 122 3.94 8.09 4.08
CA ALA A 122 4.56 9.10 4.93
C ALA A 122 3.56 9.53 6.01
N GLU A 123 3.95 9.33 7.26
CA GLU A 123 3.23 9.80 8.44
C GLU A 123 3.89 11.11 8.91
N PRO A 124 3.19 12.25 8.93
CA PRO A 124 3.76 13.53 9.34
C PRO A 124 3.99 13.65 10.86
N GLY A 125 3.66 12.64 11.61
CA GLY A 125 3.73 12.63 13.06
C GLY A 125 2.38 12.86 13.73
N GLY A 126 2.29 12.40 14.93
CA GLY A 126 1.13 12.49 15.81
C GLY A 126 1.50 12.12 17.23
N GLN A 127 0.54 12.12 18.13
CA GLN A 127 0.74 11.65 19.48
C GLN A 127 0.90 10.11 19.45
N PHE A 128 1.97 9.58 20.02
CA PHE A 128 2.28 8.14 20.05
C PHE A 128 2.59 7.50 18.68
N VAL A 129 3.25 8.21 17.77
CA VAL A 129 3.73 7.66 16.47
C VAL A 129 5.24 7.44 16.52
#